data_8f2bb2c03890d4962973207b8ea8b6b6
#
_entry.id   8f2bb2c03890d4962973207b8ea8b6b6
#
_cell.length_a   1.000
_cell.length_b   1.000
_cell.length_c   1.000
_cell.angle_alpha   90.00
_cell.angle_beta   90.00
_cell.angle_gamma   90.00
#
_symmetry.space_group_name_H-M   'P 1'
#
loop_
_entity.id
_entity.type
_entity.pdbx_description
1 polymer ?
#
loop_
_entity_poly.entity_id
_entity_poly.type
_entity_poly.pdbx_seq_one_letter_code
_entity_poly.pdbx_strand_id
1 'polypeptide(L)'
;FELKKKKLFLGTIISCVVLALSACGSSDNVVTSKVGNVTEKELSKELRQKYGESTLYQMVLSKALLDKYKVSDEEAKKQVEEAKDKMGDNFKSTLEQLGLKNEDELKEKMKPEIAFEKAIKATVTEKDVKDNYKPEMKVSHILVKDEKTAKEVKEKVNNGEDFAALAKQYSEDTGSKEQGGEITGFAPGQTVKEFEEAAYKLDAGQVSEPVKTTYGYHIIKVTDKKELKPFDEVKDSIRKDIEQQRLQDTTGKWKQQVVNELLKDADIKVNDKEFKNTFEFLEKK
;
A
#
# COMPACT_ATOMS: atom_id res chain seq x y z
N PHE A 1 -0.40 -21.54 18.91
CA PHE A 1 0.68 -20.55 18.60
C PHE A 1 0.95 -20.60 17.11
N GLU A 2 0.18 -19.89 16.30
CA GLU A 2 0.49 -19.71 14.88
C GLU A 2 1.10 -18.32 14.71
N LEU A 3 2.39 -18.31 14.35
CA LEU A 3 3.08 -17.12 13.85
C LEU A 3 2.43 -16.76 12.50
N LYS A 4 1.61 -15.70 12.49
CA LYS A 4 1.17 -15.06 11.24
C LYS A 4 2.41 -14.65 10.45
N LYS A 5 2.69 -15.39 9.38
CA LYS A 5 3.69 -15.03 8.36
C LYS A 5 3.28 -13.68 7.75
N LYS A 6 3.84 -12.59 8.27
CA LYS A 6 3.83 -11.31 7.54
C LYS A 6 4.58 -11.56 6.24
N LYS A 7 3.85 -11.66 5.14
CA LYS A 7 4.44 -11.67 3.80
C LYS A 7 5.16 -10.35 3.63
N LEU A 8 6.47 -10.41 3.68
CA LEU A 8 7.35 -9.33 3.25
C LEU A 8 7.06 -9.13 1.76
N PHE A 9 6.33 -8.10 1.40
CA PHE A 9 6.22 -7.65 0.03
C PHE A 9 7.59 -7.06 -0.35
N LEU A 10 8.50 -7.95 -0.73
CA LEU A 10 9.64 -7.56 -1.52
C LEU A 10 9.04 -7.22 -2.89
N GLY A 11 8.67 -5.95 -3.06
CA GLY A 11 8.26 -5.44 -4.36
C GLY A 11 9.35 -5.84 -5.35
N THR A 12 8.93 -6.33 -6.50
CA THR A 12 9.82 -6.75 -7.57
C THR A 12 10.78 -5.60 -7.88
N ILE A 13 11.95 -5.61 -7.25
CA ILE A 13 13.04 -4.72 -7.60
C ILE A 13 13.45 -5.17 -9.00
N ILE A 14 12.94 -4.48 -10.01
CA ILE A 14 13.46 -4.63 -11.37
C ILE A 14 14.92 -4.20 -11.28
N SER A 15 15.81 -5.17 -11.39
CA SER A 15 17.24 -4.95 -11.37
C SER A 15 17.61 -4.09 -12.58
N CYS A 16 17.60 -2.78 -12.42
CA CYS A 16 18.27 -1.89 -13.35
C CYS A 16 19.75 -2.11 -13.15
N VAL A 17 20.34 -2.98 -13.97
CA VAL A 17 21.77 -3.06 -14.12
C VAL A 17 22.20 -1.74 -14.75
N VAL A 18 22.61 -0.81 -13.93
CA VAL A 18 23.37 0.35 -14.42
C VAL A 18 24.76 -0.16 -14.73
N LEU A 19 24.94 -0.61 -15.98
CA LEU A 19 26.27 -0.78 -16.53
C LEU A 19 26.91 0.61 -16.62
N ALA A 20 27.77 0.91 -15.66
CA ALA A 20 28.72 2.01 -15.80
C ALA A 20 29.65 1.65 -16.96
N LEU A 21 29.29 2.06 -18.17
CA LEU A 21 30.13 1.98 -19.33
C LEU A 21 31.25 3.01 -19.17
N SER A 22 32.35 2.61 -18.57
CA SER A 22 33.61 3.30 -18.73
C SER A 22 34.15 2.96 -20.14
N ALA A 23 33.72 3.76 -21.11
CA ALA A 23 34.23 3.71 -22.47
C ALA A 23 35.65 4.27 -22.49
N CYS A 24 36.64 3.39 -22.41
CA CYS A 24 38.00 3.69 -22.85
C CYS A 24 38.64 2.45 -23.48
N GLY A 25 38.77 2.41 -24.79
CA GLY A 25 39.75 1.52 -25.50
C GLY A 25 39.12 0.48 -26.42
N SER A 26 39.01 0.81 -27.71
CA SER A 26 39.28 0.00 -28.88
C SER A 26 38.97 -1.51 -28.93
N SER A 27 37.75 -1.90 -28.76
CA SER A 27 37.03 -2.86 -29.61
C SER A 27 35.53 -2.76 -29.33
N ASP A 28 34.71 -2.47 -30.35
CA ASP A 28 33.26 -2.44 -30.26
C ASP A 28 32.65 -3.83 -29.92
N ASN A 29 33.49 -4.84 -29.74
CA ASN A 29 33.08 -6.22 -29.45
C ASN A 29 33.01 -6.48 -27.95
N VAL A 30 31.80 -6.75 -27.44
CA VAL A 30 31.57 -7.25 -26.07
C VAL A 30 31.94 -8.73 -25.96
N VAL A 31 31.68 -9.48 -27.03
CA VAL A 31 32.04 -10.90 -27.16
C VAL A 31 32.65 -11.15 -28.52
N THR A 32 33.75 -11.92 -28.55
CA THR A 32 34.36 -12.45 -29.77
C THR A 32 34.23 -13.98 -29.77
N SER A 33 33.71 -14.56 -30.83
CA SER A 33 33.55 -16.00 -30.95
C SER A 33 33.76 -16.48 -32.38
N LYS A 34 33.94 -17.83 -32.54
CA LYS A 34 34.08 -18.46 -33.88
C LYS A 34 32.80 -18.40 -34.71
N VAL A 35 31.62 -18.16 -34.08
CA VAL A 35 30.31 -18.12 -34.73
C VAL A 35 29.86 -16.68 -35.00
N GLY A 36 30.70 -15.69 -34.65
CA GLY A 36 30.43 -14.26 -34.80
C GLY A 36 30.73 -13.47 -33.54
N ASN A 37 30.85 -12.17 -33.69
CA ASN A 37 31.09 -11.25 -32.58
C ASN A 37 29.76 -10.61 -32.18
N VAL A 38 29.66 -10.22 -30.92
CA VAL A 38 28.59 -9.36 -30.41
C VAL A 38 29.20 -8.00 -30.10
N THR A 39 28.70 -6.97 -30.76
CA THR A 39 29.16 -5.61 -30.54
C THR A 39 28.38 -4.91 -29.44
N GLU A 40 28.97 -3.88 -28.82
CA GLU A 40 28.30 -2.99 -27.88
C GLU A 40 27.02 -2.38 -28.49
N LYS A 41 27.06 -2.00 -29.73
CA LYS A 41 25.93 -1.43 -30.48
C LYS A 41 24.77 -2.43 -30.60
N GLU A 42 25.04 -3.68 -30.91
CA GLU A 42 24.02 -4.75 -30.98
C GLU A 42 23.42 -5.01 -29.62
N LEU A 43 24.26 -5.17 -28.59
CA LEU A 43 23.82 -5.40 -27.23
C LEU A 43 22.95 -4.23 -26.71
N SER A 44 23.42 -3.00 -26.90
CA SER A 44 22.69 -1.79 -26.52
C SER A 44 21.34 -1.68 -27.23
N LYS A 45 21.28 -1.99 -28.53
CA LYS A 45 20.04 -1.99 -29.30
C LYS A 45 19.04 -2.99 -28.74
N GLU A 46 19.44 -4.22 -28.48
CA GLU A 46 18.57 -5.25 -27.92
C GLU A 46 18.06 -4.86 -26.53
N LEU A 47 18.93 -4.34 -25.66
CA LEU A 47 18.56 -3.87 -24.32
C LEU A 47 17.57 -2.70 -24.38
N ARG A 48 17.80 -1.73 -25.27
CA ARG A 48 16.88 -0.60 -25.47
C ARG A 48 15.52 -1.06 -25.96
N GLN A 49 15.47 -1.95 -26.95
CA GLN A 49 14.21 -2.46 -27.49
C GLN A 49 13.42 -3.27 -26.46
N LYS A 50 14.12 -4.05 -25.64
CA LYS A 50 13.46 -4.94 -24.67
C LYS A 50 13.10 -4.27 -23.36
N TYR A 51 13.94 -3.39 -22.86
CA TYR A 51 13.82 -2.81 -21.52
C TYR A 51 13.81 -1.28 -21.48
N GLY A 52 14.04 -0.62 -22.61
CA GLY A 52 14.30 0.81 -22.64
C GLY A 52 13.17 1.66 -22.07
N GLU A 53 11.92 1.42 -22.47
CA GLU A 53 10.76 2.17 -21.96
C GLU A 53 10.60 2.04 -20.46
N SER A 54 10.62 0.80 -19.93
CA SER A 54 10.46 0.55 -18.50
C SER A 54 11.63 1.13 -17.69
N THR A 55 12.84 1.02 -18.21
CA THR A 55 14.03 1.58 -17.57
C THR A 55 13.98 3.11 -17.56
N LEU A 56 13.64 3.73 -18.68
CA LEU A 56 13.50 5.19 -18.76
C LEU A 56 12.44 5.72 -17.80
N TYR A 57 11.28 5.06 -17.77
CA TYR A 57 10.21 5.37 -16.82
C TYR A 57 10.69 5.33 -15.37
N GLN A 58 11.36 4.23 -14.96
CA GLN A 58 11.89 4.07 -13.60
C GLN A 58 12.97 5.11 -13.26
N MET A 59 13.83 5.43 -14.21
CA MET A 59 14.86 6.46 -14.01
C MET A 59 14.26 7.85 -13.79
N VAL A 60 13.25 8.22 -14.57
CA VAL A 60 12.57 9.52 -14.45
C VAL A 60 11.79 9.58 -13.12
N LEU A 61 11.03 8.53 -12.79
CA LEU A 61 10.30 8.44 -11.53
C LEU A 61 11.25 8.53 -10.32
N SER A 62 12.37 7.80 -10.33
CA SER A 62 13.37 7.84 -9.26
C SER A 62 13.97 9.24 -9.09
N LYS A 63 14.27 9.94 -10.20
CA LYS A 63 14.76 11.32 -10.15
C LYS A 63 13.71 12.28 -9.57
N ALA A 64 12.46 12.19 -10.00
CA ALA A 64 11.37 13.02 -9.49
C ALA A 64 11.11 12.76 -8.00
N LEU A 65 11.15 11.49 -7.57
CA LEU A 65 11.03 11.11 -6.16
C LEU A 65 12.13 11.73 -5.31
N LEU A 66 13.39 11.53 -5.70
CA LEU A 66 14.55 12.00 -4.94
C LEU A 66 14.71 13.52 -5.00
N ASP A 67 14.18 14.18 -6.01
CA ASP A 67 14.13 15.63 -6.05
C ASP A 67 13.14 16.21 -5.03
N LYS A 68 11.93 15.69 -4.98
CA LYS A 68 10.86 16.19 -4.10
C LYS A 68 10.98 15.66 -2.68
N TYR A 69 11.36 14.40 -2.51
CA TYR A 69 11.46 13.71 -1.22
C TYR A 69 12.91 13.31 -0.93
N LYS A 70 13.68 14.27 -0.44
CA LYS A 70 15.10 14.05 -0.13
C LYS A 70 15.28 12.89 0.87
N VAL A 71 16.25 12.03 0.58
CA VAL A 71 16.66 10.92 1.46
C VAL A 71 18.13 11.10 1.80
N SER A 72 18.44 11.22 3.08
CA SER A 72 19.83 11.32 3.54
C SER A 72 20.52 9.97 3.51
N ASP A 73 21.84 9.98 3.47
CA ASP A 73 22.65 8.76 3.56
C ASP A 73 22.42 8.02 4.88
N GLU A 74 22.16 8.76 5.97
CA GLU A 74 21.88 8.19 7.29
C GLU A 74 20.54 7.45 7.32
N GLU A 75 19.49 8.05 6.72
CA GLU A 75 18.20 7.37 6.59
C GLU A 75 18.31 6.07 5.79
N ALA A 76 19.00 6.14 4.65
CA ALA A 76 19.20 4.97 3.80
C ALA A 76 20.06 3.89 4.49
N LYS A 77 21.14 4.30 5.19
CA LYS A 77 21.98 3.41 5.99
C LYS A 77 21.18 2.70 7.07
N LYS A 78 20.33 3.43 7.81
CA LYS A 78 19.45 2.84 8.83
C LYS A 78 18.54 1.77 8.25
N GLN A 79 17.97 1.99 7.08
CA GLN A 79 17.11 1.00 6.40
C GLN A 79 17.90 -0.24 5.96
N VAL A 80 19.16 -0.08 5.52
CA VAL A 80 20.06 -1.20 5.22
C VAL A 80 20.37 -2.02 6.48
N GLU A 81 20.66 -1.36 7.59
CA GLU A 81 20.91 -2.02 8.89
C GLU A 81 19.68 -2.80 9.37
N GLU A 82 18.47 -2.19 9.30
CA GLU A 82 17.23 -2.88 9.63
C GLU A 82 16.95 -4.09 8.70
N ALA A 83 17.27 -3.99 7.41
CA ALA A 83 17.15 -5.10 6.49
C ALA A 83 18.14 -6.22 6.82
N LYS A 84 19.38 -5.86 7.16
CA LYS A 84 20.42 -6.78 7.58
C LYS A 84 20.03 -7.55 8.85
N ASP A 85 19.54 -6.85 9.86
CA ASP A 85 19.07 -7.46 11.11
C ASP A 85 17.90 -8.42 10.88
N LYS A 86 16.96 -8.05 10.01
CA LYS A 86 15.80 -8.90 9.65
C LYS A 86 16.18 -10.15 8.88
N MET A 87 17.18 -10.06 8.00
CA MET A 87 17.62 -11.14 7.13
C MET A 87 18.68 -12.05 7.78
N GLY A 88 19.44 -11.53 8.75
CA GLY A 88 20.52 -12.28 9.41
C GLY A 88 21.50 -12.86 8.41
N ASP A 89 21.79 -14.16 8.53
CA ASP A 89 22.76 -14.87 7.68
C ASP A 89 22.41 -14.86 6.17
N ASN A 90 21.14 -14.62 5.83
CA ASN A 90 20.70 -14.56 4.43
C ASN A 90 21.00 -13.23 3.73
N PHE A 91 21.46 -12.21 4.47
CA PHE A 91 21.67 -10.88 3.91
C PHE A 91 22.67 -10.87 2.75
N LYS A 92 23.82 -11.53 2.94
CA LYS A 92 24.87 -11.61 1.91
C LYS A 92 24.37 -12.31 0.64
N SER A 93 23.72 -13.46 0.79
CA SER A 93 23.17 -14.18 -0.37
C SER A 93 22.08 -13.37 -1.08
N THR A 94 21.32 -12.56 -0.36
CA THR A 94 20.33 -11.64 -0.94
C THR A 94 21.00 -10.54 -1.76
N LEU A 95 22.10 -9.95 -1.29
CA LEU A 95 22.87 -8.98 -2.09
C LEU A 95 23.36 -9.60 -3.40
N GLU A 96 23.93 -10.80 -3.33
CA GLU A 96 24.41 -11.54 -4.50
C GLU A 96 23.28 -11.83 -5.50
N GLN A 97 22.11 -12.26 -5.05
CA GLN A 97 20.92 -12.49 -5.89
C GLN A 97 20.40 -11.20 -6.55
N LEU A 98 20.55 -10.05 -5.88
CA LEU A 98 20.20 -8.74 -6.41
C LEU A 98 21.29 -8.17 -7.34
N GLY A 99 22.40 -8.88 -7.53
CA GLY A 99 23.56 -8.42 -8.29
C GLY A 99 24.31 -7.24 -7.66
N LEU A 100 24.20 -7.09 -6.33
CA LEU A 100 24.83 -6.01 -5.57
C LEU A 100 26.14 -6.48 -4.95
N LYS A 101 27.17 -5.63 -5.02
CA LYS A 101 28.50 -5.96 -4.52
C LYS A 101 28.68 -5.71 -3.03
N ASN A 102 27.93 -4.74 -2.49
CA ASN A 102 28.10 -4.28 -1.10
C ASN A 102 26.85 -3.53 -0.59
N GLU A 103 26.89 -3.16 0.68
CA GLU A 103 25.82 -2.41 1.36
C GLU A 103 25.65 -0.98 0.80
N ASP A 104 26.71 -0.36 0.28
CA ASP A 104 26.61 0.98 -0.32
C ASP A 104 25.78 0.96 -1.61
N GLU A 105 25.93 -0.06 -2.44
CA GLU A 105 25.08 -0.23 -3.62
C GLU A 105 23.61 -0.48 -3.24
N LEU A 106 23.37 -1.26 -2.18
CA LEU A 106 22.01 -1.44 -1.65
C LEU A 106 21.46 -0.12 -1.11
N LYS A 107 22.23 0.65 -0.35
CA LYS A 107 21.87 1.96 0.17
C LYS A 107 21.37 2.89 -0.93
N GLU A 108 22.16 3.05 -2.00
CA GLU A 108 21.77 3.89 -3.14
C GLU A 108 20.49 3.38 -3.84
N LYS A 109 20.34 2.07 -3.94
CA LYS A 109 19.18 1.44 -4.56
C LYS A 109 17.90 1.57 -3.73
N MET A 110 18.02 1.67 -2.40
CA MET A 110 16.88 1.87 -1.50
C MET A 110 16.40 3.31 -1.44
N LYS A 111 17.22 4.31 -1.78
CA LYS A 111 16.83 5.73 -1.68
C LYS A 111 15.53 6.08 -2.43
N PRO A 112 15.31 5.66 -3.69
CA PRO A 112 14.04 5.92 -4.36
C PRO A 112 12.83 5.26 -3.68
N GLU A 113 13.00 4.08 -3.09
CA GLU A 113 11.94 3.37 -2.37
C GLU A 113 11.57 4.11 -1.08
N ILE A 114 12.59 4.54 -0.31
CA ILE A 114 12.39 5.38 0.89
C ILE A 114 11.69 6.70 0.52
N ALA A 115 12.11 7.34 -0.57
CA ALA A 115 11.46 8.54 -1.08
C ALA A 115 10.00 8.29 -1.46
N PHE A 116 9.69 7.13 -2.04
CA PHE A 116 8.33 6.74 -2.41
C PHE A 116 7.44 6.51 -1.17
N GLU A 117 7.97 5.86 -0.14
CA GLU A 117 7.27 5.74 1.14
C GLU A 117 6.98 7.13 1.76
N LYS A 118 7.97 8.04 1.75
CA LYS A 118 7.76 9.42 2.20
C LYS A 118 6.66 10.12 1.39
N ALA A 119 6.64 9.91 0.08
CA ALA A 119 5.62 10.46 -0.80
C ALA A 119 4.21 9.95 -0.46
N ILE A 120 4.05 8.64 -0.21
CA ILE A 120 2.77 8.06 0.21
C ILE A 120 2.35 8.63 1.57
N LYS A 121 3.25 8.70 2.55
CA LYS A 121 2.96 9.30 3.87
C LYS A 121 2.55 10.76 3.75
N ALA A 122 3.20 11.53 2.87
CA ALA A 122 2.86 12.93 2.63
C ALA A 122 1.47 13.15 2.03
N THR A 123 0.83 12.11 1.49
CA THR A 123 -0.58 12.21 1.05
C THR A 123 -1.56 12.36 2.21
N VAL A 124 -1.17 12.03 3.45
CA VAL A 124 -2.04 12.13 4.64
C VAL A 124 -2.21 13.60 5.05
N THR A 125 -3.42 14.09 4.92
CA THR A 125 -3.79 15.48 5.24
C THR A 125 -4.27 15.63 6.67
N GLU A 126 -4.30 16.87 7.17
CA GLU A 126 -4.96 17.19 8.46
C GLU A 126 -6.45 16.83 8.46
N LYS A 127 -7.10 16.93 7.30
CA LYS A 127 -8.48 16.51 7.15
C LYS A 127 -8.63 15.01 7.37
N ASP A 128 -7.74 14.20 6.79
CA ASP A 128 -7.77 12.75 6.99
C ASP A 128 -7.63 12.40 8.49
N VAL A 129 -6.72 13.08 9.20
CA VAL A 129 -6.52 12.86 10.64
C VAL A 129 -7.77 13.22 11.43
N LYS A 130 -8.41 14.36 11.12
CA LYS A 130 -9.66 14.77 11.77
C LYS A 130 -10.83 13.85 11.45
N ASP A 131 -10.97 13.40 10.21
CA ASP A 131 -12.03 12.47 9.79
C ASP A 131 -11.89 11.11 10.49
N ASN A 132 -10.66 10.71 10.82
CA ASN A 132 -10.34 9.47 11.53
C ASN A 132 -10.26 9.65 13.07
N TYR A 133 -10.50 10.85 13.58
CA TYR A 133 -10.61 11.08 15.03
C TYR A 133 -11.95 10.53 15.54
N LYS A 134 -11.97 9.25 15.88
CA LYS A 134 -13.14 8.50 16.31
C LYS A 134 -12.81 7.67 17.55
N PRO A 135 -13.80 7.39 18.43
CA PRO A 135 -13.57 6.51 19.57
C PRO A 135 -13.28 5.09 19.13
N GLU A 136 -12.46 4.38 19.88
CA GLU A 136 -12.33 2.94 19.74
C GLU A 136 -13.65 2.27 20.14
N MET A 137 -14.09 1.31 19.35
CA MET A 137 -15.38 0.65 19.54
C MET A 137 -15.26 -0.86 19.32
N LYS A 138 -16.08 -1.62 20.03
CA LYS A 138 -16.37 -3.01 19.68
C LYS A 138 -17.75 -3.06 19.04
N VAL A 139 -17.80 -3.66 17.87
CA VAL A 139 -19.01 -3.70 17.05
C VAL A 139 -19.30 -5.14 16.65
N SER A 140 -20.56 -5.51 16.72
CA SER A 140 -21.08 -6.74 16.13
C SER A 140 -22.13 -6.41 15.07
N HIS A 141 -22.27 -7.25 14.06
CA HIS A 141 -23.28 -7.06 13.05
C HIS A 141 -23.95 -8.35 12.58
N ILE A 142 -25.13 -8.19 12.01
CA ILE A 142 -25.86 -9.23 11.28
C ILE A 142 -26.10 -8.73 9.86
N LEU A 143 -25.57 -9.41 8.86
CA LEU A 143 -25.76 -9.09 7.45
C LEU A 143 -26.83 -10.00 6.86
N VAL A 144 -27.84 -9.40 6.21
CA VAL A 144 -28.87 -10.13 5.48
C VAL A 144 -29.11 -9.51 4.11
N LYS A 145 -29.70 -10.27 3.17
CA LYS A 145 -29.86 -9.82 1.77
C LYS A 145 -30.93 -8.76 1.58
N ASP A 146 -32.04 -8.87 2.30
CA ASP A 146 -33.22 -8.07 2.06
C ASP A 146 -33.69 -7.32 3.30
N GLU A 147 -34.42 -6.22 3.06
CA GLU A 147 -34.90 -5.32 4.11
C GLU A 147 -35.93 -5.97 5.02
N LYS A 148 -36.76 -6.89 4.49
CA LYS A 148 -37.79 -7.57 5.28
C LYS A 148 -37.15 -8.42 6.36
N THR A 149 -36.19 -9.27 5.99
CA THR A 149 -35.43 -10.09 6.93
C THR A 149 -34.68 -9.21 7.94
N ALA A 150 -34.12 -8.08 7.51
CA ALA A 150 -33.44 -7.16 8.40
C ALA A 150 -34.38 -6.59 9.48
N LYS A 151 -35.59 -6.19 9.10
CA LYS A 151 -36.62 -5.71 10.03
C LYS A 151 -37.05 -6.82 11.01
N GLU A 152 -37.28 -8.04 10.53
CA GLU A 152 -37.63 -9.20 11.37
C GLU A 152 -36.52 -9.47 12.41
N VAL A 153 -35.25 -9.46 11.99
CA VAL A 153 -34.12 -9.65 12.92
C VAL A 153 -34.04 -8.48 13.91
N LYS A 154 -34.24 -7.23 13.46
CA LYS A 154 -34.26 -6.07 14.35
C LYS A 154 -35.37 -6.18 15.41
N GLU A 155 -36.57 -6.61 15.03
CA GLU A 155 -37.66 -6.84 15.97
C GLU A 155 -37.30 -7.90 17.02
N LYS A 156 -36.68 -9.01 16.61
CA LYS A 156 -36.19 -10.06 17.52
C LYS A 156 -35.17 -9.52 18.53
N VAL A 157 -34.22 -8.69 18.06
CA VAL A 157 -33.25 -8.02 18.93
C VAL A 157 -33.97 -7.10 19.92
N ASN A 158 -34.97 -6.32 19.47
CA ASN A 158 -35.72 -5.43 20.33
C ASN A 158 -36.56 -6.19 21.37
N ASN A 159 -36.99 -7.42 21.05
CA ASN A 159 -37.69 -8.33 21.98
C ASN A 159 -36.74 -9.05 22.97
N GLY A 160 -35.45 -8.76 22.92
CA GLY A 160 -34.45 -9.28 23.86
C GLY A 160 -33.84 -10.60 23.45
N GLU A 161 -34.03 -11.08 22.24
CA GLU A 161 -33.33 -12.26 21.73
C GLU A 161 -31.82 -11.98 21.66
N ASP A 162 -31.01 -13.00 21.93
CA ASP A 162 -29.55 -12.87 21.96
C ASP A 162 -28.97 -12.52 20.59
N PHE A 163 -28.25 -11.41 20.51
CA PHE A 163 -27.70 -10.91 19.28
C PHE A 163 -26.72 -11.88 18.62
N ALA A 164 -25.88 -12.56 19.42
CA ALA A 164 -24.91 -13.50 18.90
C ALA A 164 -25.57 -14.77 18.35
N ALA A 165 -26.65 -15.24 18.97
CA ALA A 165 -27.47 -16.34 18.45
C ALA A 165 -28.14 -15.97 17.14
N LEU A 166 -28.72 -14.75 17.05
CA LEU A 166 -29.30 -14.24 15.82
C LEU A 166 -28.26 -14.07 14.70
N ALA A 167 -27.04 -13.61 15.04
CA ALA A 167 -25.95 -13.53 14.07
C ALA A 167 -25.61 -14.91 13.49
N LYS A 168 -25.47 -15.93 14.30
CA LYS A 168 -25.23 -17.31 13.86
C LYS A 168 -26.35 -17.84 12.98
N GLN A 169 -27.60 -17.50 13.30
CA GLN A 169 -28.76 -17.99 12.58
C GLN A 169 -28.99 -17.27 11.25
N TYR A 170 -28.90 -15.95 11.22
CA TYR A 170 -29.35 -15.12 10.09
C TYR A 170 -28.22 -14.50 9.28
N SER A 171 -27.04 -14.27 9.88
CA SER A 171 -25.97 -13.54 9.17
C SER A 171 -25.43 -14.31 7.97
N GLU A 172 -25.29 -13.62 6.86
CA GLU A 172 -24.59 -14.08 5.66
C GLU A 172 -23.10 -13.76 5.67
N ASP A 173 -22.64 -12.96 6.64
CA ASP A 173 -21.21 -12.69 6.80
C ASP A 173 -20.51 -13.89 7.44
N THR A 174 -19.90 -14.72 6.58
CA THR A 174 -19.17 -15.91 7.01
C THR A 174 -17.92 -15.61 7.86
N GLY A 175 -17.42 -14.36 7.79
CA GLY A 175 -16.24 -13.91 8.51
C GLY A 175 -16.49 -13.70 10.02
N SER A 176 -17.72 -13.32 10.39
CA SER A 176 -18.05 -12.96 11.78
C SER A 176 -19.21 -13.74 12.38
N LYS A 177 -20.07 -14.36 11.57
CA LYS A 177 -21.30 -15.00 12.09
C LYS A 177 -21.05 -16.01 13.21
N GLU A 178 -20.03 -16.84 13.11
CA GLU A 178 -19.73 -17.87 14.12
C GLU A 178 -19.19 -17.28 15.43
N GLN A 179 -18.64 -16.06 15.37
CA GLN A 179 -18.21 -15.26 16.50
C GLN A 179 -19.31 -14.29 16.98
N GLY A 180 -20.60 -14.59 16.69
CA GLY A 180 -21.72 -13.74 17.10
C GLY A 180 -21.79 -12.39 16.38
N GLY A 181 -21.18 -12.30 15.20
CA GLY A 181 -21.15 -11.10 14.39
C GLY A 181 -20.05 -10.09 14.77
N GLU A 182 -19.13 -10.44 15.69
CA GLU A 182 -18.09 -9.50 16.16
C GLU A 182 -17.09 -9.16 15.04
N ILE A 183 -16.90 -7.85 14.82
CA ILE A 183 -15.89 -7.30 13.90
C ILE A 183 -14.63 -7.03 14.72
N THR A 184 -13.61 -7.88 14.51
CA THR A 184 -12.32 -7.70 15.17
C THR A 184 -11.59 -6.50 14.59
N GLY A 185 -11.19 -5.55 15.45
CA GLY A 185 -10.39 -4.40 15.05
C GLY A 185 -11.18 -3.34 14.28
N PHE A 186 -12.46 -3.11 14.63
CA PHE A 186 -13.25 -2.06 14.02
C PHE A 186 -12.59 -0.69 14.19
N ALA A 187 -12.26 -0.07 13.06
CA ALA A 187 -11.59 1.23 12.99
C ALA A 187 -12.04 1.98 11.71
N PRO A 188 -11.83 3.30 11.64
CA PRO A 188 -12.14 4.08 10.45
C PRO A 188 -11.48 3.51 9.18
N GLY A 189 -12.25 3.43 8.08
CA GLY A 189 -11.80 2.90 6.79
C GLY A 189 -11.74 1.37 6.70
N GLN A 190 -12.17 0.64 7.72
CA GLN A 190 -12.19 -0.83 7.72
C GLN A 190 -13.47 -1.43 7.13
N THR A 191 -14.55 -0.66 7.11
CA THR A 191 -15.84 -1.06 6.56
C THR A 191 -16.35 -0.05 5.55
N VAL A 192 -17.49 -0.31 4.93
CA VAL A 192 -18.12 0.64 4.01
C VAL A 192 -18.66 1.84 4.76
N LYS A 193 -18.70 3.00 4.08
CA LYS A 193 -19.03 4.29 4.67
C LYS A 193 -20.37 4.29 5.42
N GLU A 194 -21.41 3.72 4.82
CA GLU A 194 -22.76 3.66 5.39
C GLU A 194 -22.78 2.89 6.72
N PHE A 195 -22.00 1.80 6.80
CA PHE A 195 -21.83 1.02 8.02
C PHE A 195 -21.13 1.83 9.10
N GLU A 196 -20.00 2.46 8.78
CA GLU A 196 -19.23 3.27 9.72
C GLU A 196 -20.04 4.44 10.27
N GLU A 197 -20.71 5.19 9.39
CA GLU A 197 -21.54 6.32 9.80
C GLU A 197 -22.67 5.91 10.76
N ALA A 198 -23.26 4.73 10.55
CA ALA A 198 -24.28 4.20 11.44
C ALA A 198 -23.68 3.75 12.79
N ALA A 199 -22.58 3.00 12.75
CA ALA A 199 -21.91 2.48 13.96
C ALA A 199 -21.45 3.64 14.88
N TYR A 200 -20.80 4.67 14.35
CA TYR A 200 -20.30 5.79 15.15
C TYR A 200 -21.38 6.68 15.77
N LYS A 201 -22.64 6.63 15.26
CA LYS A 201 -23.79 7.33 15.85
C LYS A 201 -24.37 6.61 17.07
N LEU A 202 -24.05 5.34 17.26
CA LEU A 202 -24.57 4.54 18.37
C LEU A 202 -23.70 4.71 19.62
N ASP A 203 -24.34 4.61 20.77
CA ASP A 203 -23.68 4.45 22.06
C ASP A 203 -23.52 2.97 22.41
N ALA A 204 -22.69 2.68 23.41
CA ALA A 204 -22.49 1.32 23.91
C ALA A 204 -23.85 0.71 24.35
N GLY A 205 -24.11 -0.50 23.91
CA GLY A 205 -25.36 -1.24 24.15
C GLY A 205 -26.45 -0.98 23.09
N GLN A 206 -26.33 0.05 22.25
CA GLN A 206 -27.33 0.37 21.24
C GLN A 206 -27.23 -0.51 20.00
N VAL A 207 -28.37 -0.64 19.29
CA VAL A 207 -28.51 -1.39 18.04
C VAL A 207 -29.13 -0.50 16.98
N SER A 208 -28.51 -0.46 15.78
CA SER A 208 -28.98 0.34 14.65
C SER A 208 -30.35 -0.10 14.15
N GLU A 209 -31.00 0.77 13.39
CA GLU A 209 -31.97 0.35 12.37
C GLU A 209 -31.25 -0.40 11.24
N PRO A 210 -31.97 -1.14 10.36
CA PRO A 210 -31.37 -1.78 9.21
C PRO A 210 -30.60 -0.78 8.33
N VAL A 211 -29.29 -0.99 8.16
CA VAL A 211 -28.40 -0.12 7.37
C VAL A 211 -28.14 -0.75 6.01
N LYS A 212 -28.58 -0.11 4.94
CA LYS A 212 -28.36 -0.58 3.58
C LYS A 212 -26.95 -0.28 3.11
N THR A 213 -26.27 -1.29 2.55
CA THR A 213 -24.95 -1.20 1.91
C THR A 213 -24.95 -1.93 0.58
N THR A 214 -23.81 -1.96 -0.10
CA THR A 214 -23.64 -2.76 -1.33
C THR A 214 -23.66 -4.26 -1.09
N TYR A 215 -23.48 -4.72 0.16
CA TYR A 215 -23.48 -6.13 0.55
C TYR A 215 -24.87 -6.64 0.98
N GLY A 216 -25.81 -5.75 1.28
CA GLY A 216 -27.12 -6.06 1.82
C GLY A 216 -27.51 -5.11 2.93
N TYR A 217 -28.23 -5.61 3.92
CA TYR A 217 -28.69 -4.86 5.08
C TYR A 217 -27.98 -5.36 6.34
N HIS A 218 -27.45 -4.41 7.11
CA HIS A 218 -26.75 -4.70 8.36
C HIS A 218 -27.60 -4.23 9.55
N ILE A 219 -27.68 -5.07 10.57
CA ILE A 219 -28.09 -4.68 11.94
C ILE A 219 -26.80 -4.58 12.73
N ILE A 220 -26.49 -3.41 13.27
CA ILE A 220 -25.21 -3.10 13.90
C ILE A 220 -25.44 -2.92 15.40
N LYS A 221 -24.66 -3.59 16.26
CA LYS A 221 -24.67 -3.42 17.71
C LYS A 221 -23.30 -2.93 18.17
N VAL A 222 -23.27 -1.84 18.92
CA VAL A 222 -22.07 -1.38 19.62
C VAL A 222 -22.04 -2.06 20.99
N THR A 223 -21.03 -2.88 21.24
CA THR A 223 -20.92 -3.60 22.53
C THR A 223 -20.01 -2.87 23.50
N ASP A 224 -19.07 -2.06 23.00
CA ASP A 224 -18.19 -1.22 23.81
C ASP A 224 -17.80 0.03 23.02
N LYS A 225 -17.70 1.18 23.71
CA LYS A 225 -17.31 2.45 23.11
C LYS A 225 -16.47 3.22 24.14
N LYS A 226 -15.17 3.34 23.86
CA LYS A 226 -14.26 4.04 24.73
C LYS A 226 -14.49 5.54 24.67
N GLU A 227 -14.19 6.23 25.75
CA GLU A 227 -14.16 7.67 25.76
C GLU A 227 -13.09 8.21 24.82
N LEU A 228 -13.43 9.27 24.09
CA LEU A 228 -12.54 9.87 23.12
C LEU A 228 -11.48 10.71 23.86
N LYS A 229 -10.22 10.34 23.72
CA LYS A 229 -9.11 11.10 24.28
C LYS A 229 -8.99 12.46 23.57
N PRO A 230 -8.40 13.51 24.21
CA PRO A 230 -8.14 14.78 23.56
C PRO A 230 -7.40 14.63 22.22
N PHE A 231 -7.84 15.36 21.19
CA PHE A 231 -7.30 15.26 19.82
C PHE A 231 -5.77 15.39 19.79
N ASP A 232 -5.22 16.34 20.54
CA ASP A 232 -3.78 16.60 20.57
C ASP A 232 -2.95 15.44 21.13
N GLU A 233 -3.56 14.58 21.95
CA GLU A 233 -2.87 13.39 22.48
C GLU A 233 -2.83 12.25 21.48
N VAL A 234 -3.76 12.19 20.52
CA VAL A 234 -3.94 11.04 19.64
C VAL A 234 -3.68 11.33 18.16
N LYS A 235 -3.62 12.60 17.75
CA LYS A 235 -3.49 13.00 16.34
C LYS A 235 -2.27 12.38 15.63
N ASP A 236 -1.14 12.25 16.32
CA ASP A 236 0.08 11.68 15.75
C ASP A 236 -0.03 10.15 15.59
N SER A 237 -0.72 9.48 16.50
CA SER A 237 -1.03 8.05 16.37
C SER A 237 -1.98 7.82 15.21
N ILE A 238 -3.07 8.59 15.12
CA ILE A 238 -4.03 8.51 14.01
C ILE A 238 -3.33 8.72 12.66
N ARG A 239 -2.45 9.72 12.57
CA ARG A 239 -1.66 9.97 11.35
C ARG A 239 -0.83 8.76 10.96
N LYS A 240 -0.10 8.18 11.92
CA LYS A 240 0.72 6.98 11.68
C LYS A 240 -0.11 5.78 11.22
N ASP A 241 -1.28 5.59 11.79
CA ASP A 241 -2.18 4.50 11.41
C ASP A 241 -2.67 4.67 9.95
N ILE A 242 -3.05 5.89 9.56
CA ILE A 242 -3.43 6.21 8.17
C ILE A 242 -2.24 6.02 7.22
N GLU A 243 -1.04 6.48 7.59
CA GLU A 243 0.19 6.29 6.82
C GLU A 243 0.46 4.80 6.57
N GLN A 244 0.34 3.96 7.61
CA GLN A 244 0.51 2.51 7.49
C GLN A 244 -0.57 1.87 6.60
N GLN A 245 -1.82 2.28 6.73
CA GLN A 245 -2.90 1.81 5.87
C GLN A 245 -2.63 2.14 4.39
N ARG A 246 -2.18 3.37 4.10
CA ARG A 246 -1.83 3.79 2.73
C ARG A 246 -0.63 3.04 2.15
N LEU A 247 0.38 2.76 2.96
CA LEU A 247 1.53 1.94 2.56
C LEU A 247 1.16 0.49 2.28
N GLN A 248 0.18 -0.05 3.02
CA GLN A 248 -0.29 -1.43 2.87
C GLN A 248 -1.44 -1.58 1.85
N ASP A 249 -1.88 -0.49 1.23
CA ASP A 249 -2.96 -0.50 0.25
C ASP A 249 -2.62 -1.39 -0.95
N THR A 250 -3.40 -2.47 -1.10
CA THR A 250 -3.25 -3.45 -2.18
C THR A 250 -3.92 -3.01 -3.48
N THR A 251 -4.79 -1.99 -3.44
CA THR A 251 -5.48 -1.47 -4.64
C THR A 251 -4.54 -0.65 -5.52
N GLY A 252 -3.45 -0.16 -4.96
CA GLY A 252 -2.49 0.70 -5.64
C GLY A 252 -2.93 2.16 -5.80
N LYS A 253 -4.07 2.54 -5.24
CA LYS A 253 -4.64 3.89 -5.35
C LYS A 253 -3.64 4.99 -4.98
N TRP A 254 -3.04 4.88 -3.80
CA TRP A 254 -2.11 5.91 -3.30
C TRP A 254 -0.80 5.93 -4.08
N LYS A 255 -0.32 4.75 -4.49
CA LYS A 255 0.85 4.62 -5.35
C LYS A 255 0.62 5.32 -6.69
N GLN A 256 -0.50 5.06 -7.34
CA GLN A 256 -0.86 5.66 -8.61
C GLN A 256 -1.04 7.18 -8.49
N GLN A 257 -1.65 7.66 -7.40
CA GLN A 257 -1.81 9.09 -7.13
C GLN A 257 -0.43 9.77 -7.05
N VAL A 258 0.47 9.27 -6.21
CA VAL A 258 1.82 9.81 -6.03
C VAL A 258 2.58 9.84 -7.36
N VAL A 259 2.55 8.74 -8.12
CA VAL A 259 3.22 8.66 -9.41
C VAL A 259 2.67 9.69 -10.39
N ASN A 260 1.35 9.80 -10.51
CA ASN A 260 0.71 10.74 -11.43
C ASN A 260 1.05 12.20 -11.09
N GLU A 261 1.04 12.56 -9.80
CA GLU A 261 1.39 13.90 -9.34
C GLU A 261 2.86 14.23 -9.62
N LEU A 262 3.78 13.32 -9.27
CA LEU A 262 5.21 13.52 -9.47
C LEU A 262 5.59 13.66 -10.94
N LEU A 263 5.05 12.80 -11.81
CA LEU A 263 5.40 12.81 -13.22
C LEU A 263 4.77 14.00 -13.96
N LYS A 264 3.61 14.49 -13.50
CA LYS A 264 3.03 15.74 -14.03
C LYS A 264 3.87 16.95 -13.66
N ASP A 265 4.33 17.01 -12.41
CA ASP A 265 5.14 18.13 -11.91
C ASP A 265 6.53 18.17 -12.56
N ALA A 266 7.01 17.04 -13.13
CA ALA A 266 8.36 16.90 -13.64
C ALA A 266 8.59 17.51 -15.03
N ASP A 267 7.59 18.07 -15.72
CA ASP A 267 7.66 18.66 -17.09
C ASP A 267 8.50 17.82 -18.05
N ILE A 268 8.09 16.55 -18.23
CA ILE A 268 8.88 15.55 -18.95
C ILE A 268 8.82 15.81 -20.46
N LYS A 269 10.01 15.95 -21.09
CA LYS A 269 10.17 16.05 -22.55
C LYS A 269 10.98 14.88 -23.06
N VAL A 270 10.38 14.03 -23.89
CA VAL A 270 11.06 12.88 -24.49
C VAL A 270 11.63 13.29 -25.83
N ASN A 271 12.96 13.40 -25.92
CA ASN A 271 13.67 13.82 -27.14
C ASN A 271 13.95 12.66 -28.10
N ASP A 272 13.96 11.43 -27.60
CA ASP A 272 14.23 10.24 -28.41
C ASP A 272 12.92 9.68 -28.99
N LYS A 273 12.92 9.49 -30.30
CA LYS A 273 11.74 9.02 -31.06
C LYS A 273 11.31 7.60 -30.66
N GLU A 274 12.27 6.76 -30.27
CA GLU A 274 12.01 5.39 -29.85
C GLU A 274 11.16 5.33 -28.57
N PHE A 275 11.33 6.30 -27.67
CA PHE A 275 10.66 6.37 -26.36
C PHE A 275 9.54 7.41 -26.27
N LYS A 276 9.13 7.95 -27.43
CA LYS A 276 8.15 9.05 -27.46
C LYS A 276 6.88 8.77 -26.68
N ASN A 277 6.44 7.52 -26.65
CA ASN A 277 5.16 7.12 -26.06
C ASN A 277 5.28 6.73 -24.57
N THR A 278 6.48 6.68 -24.01
CA THR A 278 6.71 6.21 -22.62
C THR A 278 5.87 6.95 -21.58
N PHE A 279 5.56 8.23 -21.82
CA PHE A 279 4.82 9.09 -20.88
C PHE A 279 3.50 9.63 -21.45
N GLU A 280 3.00 9.10 -22.57
CA GLU A 280 1.73 9.57 -23.17
C GLU A 280 0.52 9.48 -22.24
N PHE A 281 0.54 8.59 -21.26
CA PHE A 281 -0.55 8.45 -20.29
C PHE A 281 -0.74 9.70 -19.42
N LEU A 282 0.27 10.57 -19.31
CA LEU A 282 0.18 11.85 -18.58
C LEU A 282 -0.60 12.91 -19.35
N GLU A 283 -0.70 12.80 -20.68
CA GLU A 283 -1.40 13.75 -21.54
C GLU A 283 -2.90 13.43 -21.69
N LYS A 284 -3.28 12.17 -21.38
CA LYS A 284 -4.68 11.74 -21.45
C LYS A 284 -5.41 12.20 -20.19
N LYS A 285 -6.20 13.29 -20.32
CA LYS A 285 -7.13 13.78 -19.29
C LYS A 285 -8.37 12.92 -19.22
#